data_7aab5c7f904c028cc16d03d741920d2b
#
_entry.id   7aab5c7f904c028cc16d03d741920d2b
#
_cell.length_a   1.000
_cell.length_b   1.000
_cell.length_c   1.000
_cell.angle_alpha   90.00
_cell.angle_beta   90.00
_cell.angle_gamma   90.00
#
_symmetry.space_group_name_H-M   'P 1'
#
loop_
_entity.id
_entity.type
_entity.pdbx_description
1 polymer ?
#
loop_
_entity_poly.entity_id
_entity_poly.type
_entity_poly.pdbx_seq_one_letter_code
_entity_poly.pdbx_strand_id
1 'polypeptide(L)'
;NTVKIAVDSGIDAITAINTVRAMAIDVETQRPILSNKFGGLSGTPIKPIALRCVYEITSKYDIPVIGCGGISTWEDAVEFFLAGASAIQLGSAIGDNWINVFDDINNGVLQYMKKKNYSTIKDMVGLAKKF
;
A
#
# COMPACT_ATOMS: atom_id res chain seq x y z
N ASN A 1 7.29 -13.01 14.44
CA ASN A 1 6.86 -12.44 13.15
C ASN A 1 5.34 -12.50 13.06
N THR A 2 4.67 -11.36 13.18
CA THR A 2 3.20 -11.21 13.22
C THR A 2 2.51 -11.87 12.02
N VAL A 3 3.06 -11.70 10.81
CA VAL A 3 2.51 -12.28 9.57
C VAL A 3 2.51 -13.80 9.64
N LYS A 4 3.61 -14.41 10.12
CA LYS A 4 3.67 -15.87 10.25
C LYS A 4 2.58 -16.40 11.19
N ILE A 5 2.40 -15.75 12.34
CA ILE A 5 1.36 -16.16 13.32
C ILE A 5 -0.04 -16.06 12.69
N ALA A 6 -0.32 -14.98 11.97
CA ALA A 6 -1.61 -14.79 11.31
C ALA A 6 -1.86 -15.89 10.26
N VAL A 7 -0.88 -16.18 9.40
CA VAL A 7 -0.99 -17.24 8.38
C VAL A 7 -1.17 -18.61 9.04
N ASP A 8 -0.38 -18.93 10.04
CA ASP A 8 -0.50 -20.19 10.78
C ASP A 8 -1.88 -20.33 11.49
N SER A 9 -2.55 -19.21 11.76
CA SER A 9 -3.90 -19.18 12.33
C SER A 9 -5.01 -19.32 11.29
N GLY A 10 -4.69 -19.46 10.01
CA GLY A 10 -5.65 -19.74 8.94
C GLY A 10 -6.43 -18.52 8.45
N ILE A 11 -5.81 -17.34 8.36
CA ILE A 11 -6.44 -16.17 7.74
C ILE A 11 -6.58 -16.35 6.23
N ASP A 12 -7.62 -15.74 5.64
CA ASP A 12 -7.88 -15.81 4.19
C ASP A 12 -7.09 -14.76 3.38
N ALA A 13 -6.77 -13.62 3.98
CA ALA A 13 -6.01 -12.52 3.36
C ALA A 13 -5.39 -11.63 4.43
N ILE A 14 -4.45 -10.77 4.01
CA ILE A 14 -3.83 -9.77 4.89
C ILE A 14 -3.79 -8.41 4.22
N THR A 15 -4.14 -7.35 4.96
CA THR A 15 -3.90 -5.97 4.54
C THR A 15 -2.55 -5.49 5.09
N ALA A 16 -1.70 -4.96 4.25
CA ALA A 16 -0.41 -4.39 4.60
C ALA A 16 -0.21 -3.04 3.87
N ILE A 17 0.03 -1.94 4.62
CA ILE A 17 0.35 -1.86 6.04
C ILE A 17 -0.59 -0.89 6.79
N ASN A 18 -0.54 -0.91 8.12
CA ASN A 18 -1.07 0.19 8.94
C ASN A 18 -0.12 1.40 8.86
N THR A 19 -0.53 2.53 9.41
CA THR A 19 0.30 3.74 9.52
C THR A 19 1.62 3.46 10.24
N VAL A 20 2.66 4.22 9.88
CA VAL A 20 3.99 4.10 10.51
C VAL A 20 4.03 5.00 11.75
N ARG A 21 4.50 4.48 12.88
CA ARG A 21 4.62 5.26 14.10
C ARG A 21 5.60 6.41 13.92
N ALA A 22 5.13 7.64 14.17
CA ALA A 22 5.88 8.87 13.96
C ALA A 22 5.59 9.91 15.06
N MET A 23 6.32 11.00 15.05
CA MET A 23 6.21 12.10 16.00
C MET A 23 6.49 13.43 15.29
N ALA A 24 5.83 14.49 15.76
CA ALA A 24 6.19 15.86 15.42
C ALA A 24 6.24 16.73 16.69
N ILE A 25 7.16 17.70 16.69
CA ILE A 25 7.36 18.65 17.79
C ILE A 25 7.12 20.05 17.25
N ASP A 26 6.30 20.81 17.96
CA ASP A 26 6.15 22.25 17.75
C ASP A 26 7.36 22.95 18.38
N VAL A 27 8.16 23.62 17.56
CA VAL A 27 9.42 24.25 17.99
C VAL A 27 9.20 25.51 18.83
N GLU A 28 8.06 26.20 18.64
CA GLU A 28 7.74 27.41 19.38
C GLU A 28 7.29 27.07 20.80
N THR A 29 6.40 26.11 20.93
CA THR A 29 5.89 25.66 22.25
C THR A 29 6.81 24.63 22.91
N GLN A 30 7.79 24.09 22.17
CA GLN A 30 8.73 23.05 22.61
C GLN A 30 8.04 21.78 23.14
N ARG A 31 6.92 21.41 22.51
CA ARG A 31 6.07 20.28 22.93
C ARG A 31 5.69 19.39 21.75
N PRO A 32 5.42 18.09 22.00
CA PRO A 32 4.79 17.25 21.00
C PRO A 32 3.47 17.85 20.48
N ILE A 33 3.25 17.84 19.16
CA ILE A 33 2.01 18.34 18.55
C ILE A 33 0.82 17.49 19.01
N LEU A 34 1.01 16.17 19.09
CA LEU A 34 -0.04 15.26 19.54
C LEU A 34 0.04 15.06 21.06
N SER A 35 -1.10 15.09 21.75
CA SER A 35 -1.21 14.82 23.18
C SER A 35 -0.63 13.45 23.57
N ASN A 36 -0.79 12.45 22.70
CA ASN A 36 -0.24 11.10 22.86
C ASN A 36 1.26 11.01 22.55
N LYS A 37 1.93 12.11 22.20
CA LYS A 37 3.33 12.23 21.75
C LYS A 37 3.60 11.57 20.40
N PHE A 38 3.01 10.43 20.10
CA PHE A 38 3.20 9.65 18.88
C PHE A 38 1.88 9.48 18.15
N GLY A 39 1.95 9.43 16.82
CA GLY A 39 0.81 9.16 15.94
C GLY A 39 1.20 8.26 14.76
N GLY A 40 0.23 7.98 13.92
CA GLY A 40 0.44 7.23 12.70
C GLY A 40 0.75 8.18 11.53
N LEU A 41 1.91 8.05 10.93
CA LEU A 41 2.22 8.68 9.64
C LEU A 41 1.54 7.92 8.53
N SER A 42 0.81 8.62 7.67
CA SER A 42 0.15 8.10 6.47
C SER A 42 0.49 8.96 5.25
N GLY A 43 -0.10 8.64 4.09
CA GLY A 43 0.11 9.36 2.84
C GLY A 43 1.37 8.93 2.09
N THR A 44 1.71 9.67 1.04
CA THR A 44 2.80 9.32 0.10
C THR A 44 4.15 9.02 0.75
N PRO A 45 4.55 9.65 1.90
CA PRO A 45 5.85 9.35 2.51
C PRO A 45 6.03 7.91 2.97
N ILE A 46 4.94 7.17 3.26
CA ILE A 46 5.06 5.77 3.71
C ILE A 46 5.03 4.76 2.55
N LYS A 47 4.77 5.18 1.31
CA LYS A 47 4.68 4.26 0.15
C LYS A 47 5.87 3.31 0.04
N PRO A 48 7.14 3.74 0.06
CA PRO A 48 8.27 2.82 -0.09
C PRO A 48 8.36 1.79 1.03
N ILE A 49 7.91 2.13 2.23
CA ILE A 49 7.87 1.19 3.37
C ILE A 49 6.76 0.16 3.15
N ALA A 50 5.57 0.62 2.76
CA ALA A 50 4.42 -0.25 2.49
C ALA A 50 4.70 -1.21 1.34
N LEU A 51 5.25 -0.70 0.23
CA LEU A 51 5.61 -1.48 -0.95
C LEU A 51 6.61 -2.59 -0.61
N ARG A 52 7.67 -2.28 0.16
CA ARG A 52 8.63 -3.27 0.65
C ARG A 52 7.96 -4.34 1.50
N CYS A 53 7.08 -3.96 2.41
CA CYS A 53 6.37 -4.93 3.26
C CYS A 53 5.49 -5.88 2.44
N VAL A 54 4.74 -5.35 1.45
CA VAL A 54 3.94 -6.17 0.54
C VAL A 54 4.83 -7.14 -0.23
N TYR A 55 5.92 -6.66 -0.81
CA TYR A 55 6.87 -7.50 -1.54
C TYR A 55 7.44 -8.65 -0.67
N GLU A 56 7.86 -8.33 0.57
CA GLU A 56 8.39 -9.34 1.51
C GLU A 56 7.35 -10.38 1.91
N ILE A 57 6.09 -9.96 2.15
CA ILE A 57 5.00 -10.89 2.52
C ILE A 57 4.69 -11.80 1.35
N THR A 58 4.43 -11.25 0.16
CA THR A 58 4.07 -12.04 -1.02
C THR A 58 5.20 -12.91 -1.56
N SER A 59 6.45 -12.62 -1.20
CA SER A 59 7.59 -13.48 -1.50
C SER A 59 7.73 -14.68 -0.58
N LYS A 60 7.15 -14.61 0.62
CA LYS A 60 7.29 -15.64 1.67
C LYS A 60 6.06 -16.51 1.85
N TYR A 61 4.87 -15.96 1.60
CA TYR A 61 3.62 -16.59 1.95
C TYR A 61 2.69 -16.60 0.73
N ASP A 62 2.07 -17.74 0.49
CA ASP A 62 1.04 -17.91 -0.53
C ASP A 62 -0.32 -17.53 0.05
N ILE A 63 -0.52 -16.23 0.25
CA ILE A 63 -1.77 -15.66 0.78
C ILE A 63 -2.08 -14.36 0.02
N PRO A 64 -3.36 -14.08 -0.29
CA PRO A 64 -3.73 -12.80 -0.87
C PRO A 64 -3.32 -11.63 0.02
N VAL A 65 -2.63 -10.65 -0.54
CA VAL A 65 -2.23 -9.41 0.14
C VAL A 65 -2.94 -8.22 -0.47
N ILE A 66 -3.61 -7.44 0.39
CA ILE A 66 -4.20 -6.17 0.01
C ILE A 66 -3.19 -5.09 0.36
N GLY A 67 -2.65 -4.42 -0.68
CA GLY A 67 -1.65 -3.37 -0.50
C GLY A 67 -2.29 -2.07 -0.01
N CYS A 68 -1.77 -1.50 1.07
CA CYS A 68 -2.24 -0.24 1.64
C CYS A 68 -1.05 0.59 2.15
N GLY A 69 -1.04 1.89 1.85
CA GLY A 69 -0.06 2.85 2.37
C GLY A 69 0.60 3.70 1.29
N GLY A 70 0.18 4.95 1.20
CA GLY A 70 0.78 5.96 0.33
C GLY A 70 0.44 5.86 -1.15
N ILE A 71 -0.56 5.06 -1.51
CA ILE A 71 -1.08 4.97 -2.89
C ILE A 71 -1.91 6.22 -3.17
N SER A 72 -1.53 6.99 -4.17
CA SER A 72 -2.21 8.23 -4.57
C SER A 72 -2.37 8.39 -6.08
N THR A 73 -1.61 7.62 -6.87
CA THR A 73 -1.67 7.61 -8.34
C THR A 73 -1.83 6.20 -8.88
N TRP A 74 -2.12 6.07 -10.18
CA TRP A 74 -2.21 4.77 -10.83
C TRP A 74 -0.85 4.06 -10.91
N GLU A 75 0.25 4.82 -11.01
CA GLU A 75 1.62 4.29 -10.97
C GLU A 75 1.87 3.59 -9.64
N ASP A 76 1.48 4.24 -8.54
CA ASP A 76 1.60 3.64 -7.20
C ASP A 76 0.82 2.33 -7.14
N ALA A 77 -0.41 2.30 -7.66
CA ALA A 77 -1.23 1.09 -7.70
C ALA A 77 -0.55 -0.04 -8.49
N VAL A 78 0.02 0.28 -9.64
CA VAL A 78 0.78 -0.68 -10.47
C VAL A 78 2.00 -1.20 -9.72
N GLU A 79 2.76 -0.35 -9.02
CA GLU A 79 3.90 -0.79 -8.20
C GLU A 79 3.48 -1.86 -7.17
N PHE A 80 2.34 -1.65 -6.49
CA PHE A 80 1.84 -2.62 -5.51
C PHE A 80 1.40 -3.93 -6.17
N PHE A 81 0.74 -3.91 -7.34
CA PHE A 81 0.42 -5.13 -8.07
C PHE A 81 1.70 -5.85 -8.51
N LEU A 82 2.67 -5.15 -9.06
CA LEU A 82 3.96 -5.73 -9.45
C LEU A 82 4.71 -6.35 -8.26
N ALA A 83 4.58 -5.77 -7.06
CA ALA A 83 5.13 -6.33 -5.81
C ALA A 83 4.36 -7.56 -5.29
N GLY A 84 3.19 -7.86 -5.87
CA GLY A 84 2.40 -9.07 -5.55
C GLY A 84 1.09 -8.82 -4.82
N ALA A 85 0.66 -7.56 -4.62
CA ALA A 85 -0.65 -7.29 -4.08
C ALA A 85 -1.75 -7.81 -5.01
N SER A 86 -2.77 -8.45 -4.43
CA SER A 86 -3.96 -8.93 -5.14
C SER A 86 -5.02 -7.85 -5.30
N ALA A 87 -5.01 -6.88 -4.41
CA ALA A 87 -5.89 -5.71 -4.40
C ALA A 87 -5.17 -4.55 -3.70
N ILE A 88 -5.74 -3.35 -3.77
CA ILE A 88 -5.23 -2.17 -3.08
C ILE A 88 -6.32 -1.49 -2.25
N GLN A 89 -5.89 -0.77 -1.21
CA GLN A 89 -6.74 0.12 -0.42
C GLN A 89 -6.19 1.53 -0.43
N LEU A 90 -7.08 2.51 -0.56
CA LEU A 90 -6.77 3.93 -0.51
C LEU A 90 -7.22 4.49 0.84
N GLY A 91 -6.39 5.33 1.44
CA GLY A 91 -6.70 6.07 2.66
C GLY A 91 -6.52 7.56 2.46
N SER A 92 -5.35 8.11 2.75
CA SER A 92 -5.06 9.55 2.72
C SER A 92 -5.35 10.22 1.37
N ALA A 93 -5.21 9.50 0.26
CA ALA A 93 -5.49 10.03 -1.08
C ALA A 93 -6.94 10.50 -1.27
N ILE A 94 -7.88 9.94 -0.51
CA ILE A 94 -9.29 10.37 -0.53
C ILE A 94 -9.43 11.80 0.03
N GLY A 95 -8.60 12.17 1.02
CA GLY A 95 -8.57 13.50 1.59
C GLY A 95 -8.08 14.57 0.61
N ASP A 96 -7.16 14.21 -0.27
CA ASP A 96 -6.53 15.12 -1.23
C ASP A 96 -7.36 15.29 -2.51
N ASN A 97 -7.91 14.20 -3.06
CA ASN A 97 -8.56 14.16 -4.38
C ASN A 97 -10.04 13.75 -4.34
N TRP A 98 -10.61 13.62 -3.13
CA TRP A 98 -11.98 13.15 -2.95
C TRP A 98 -12.19 11.78 -3.61
N ILE A 99 -13.43 11.42 -3.92
CA ILE A 99 -13.75 10.11 -4.53
C ILE A 99 -13.23 9.95 -5.98
N ASN A 100 -12.86 11.02 -6.66
CA ASN A 100 -12.35 10.97 -8.03
C ASN A 100 -11.04 10.16 -8.14
N VAL A 101 -10.28 10.05 -7.05
CA VAL A 101 -9.05 9.25 -7.02
C VAL A 101 -9.27 7.79 -7.44
N PHE A 102 -10.44 7.23 -7.18
CA PHE A 102 -10.74 5.85 -7.60
C PHE A 102 -10.85 5.72 -9.11
N ASP A 103 -11.53 6.66 -9.77
CA ASP A 103 -11.66 6.67 -11.23
C ASP A 103 -10.32 6.96 -11.91
N ASP A 104 -9.54 7.90 -11.39
CA ASP A 104 -8.22 8.24 -11.91
C ASP A 104 -7.27 7.03 -11.85
N ILE A 105 -7.22 6.35 -10.71
CA ILE A 105 -6.38 5.15 -10.54
C ILE A 105 -6.87 4.02 -11.45
N ASN A 106 -8.17 3.73 -11.47
CA ASN A 106 -8.73 2.66 -12.30
C ASN A 106 -8.45 2.90 -13.78
N ASN A 107 -8.68 4.12 -14.27
CA ASN A 107 -8.43 4.49 -15.67
C ASN A 107 -6.94 4.38 -16.01
N GLY A 108 -6.06 4.85 -15.15
CA GLY A 108 -4.61 4.76 -15.35
C GLY A 108 -4.11 3.32 -15.38
N VAL A 109 -4.58 2.47 -14.45
CA VAL A 109 -4.26 1.03 -14.44
C VAL A 109 -4.75 0.35 -15.71
N LEU A 110 -5.98 0.63 -16.17
CA LEU A 110 -6.51 0.08 -17.42
C LEU A 110 -5.69 0.49 -18.65
N GLN A 111 -5.24 1.76 -18.72
CA GLN A 111 -4.37 2.23 -19.81
C GLN A 111 -2.99 1.54 -19.75
N TYR A 112 -2.43 1.37 -18.58
CA TYR A 112 -1.18 0.62 -18.40
C TYR A 112 -1.31 -0.83 -18.85
N MET A 113 -2.40 -1.52 -18.46
CA MET A 113 -2.69 -2.90 -18.90
C MET A 113 -2.77 -3.01 -20.42
N LYS A 114 -3.52 -2.09 -21.07
CA LYS A 114 -3.60 -2.04 -22.54
C LYS A 114 -2.25 -1.86 -23.19
N LYS A 115 -1.42 -0.93 -22.68
CA LYS A 115 -0.06 -0.67 -23.18
C LYS A 115 0.86 -1.90 -23.07
N LYS A 116 0.65 -2.72 -22.05
CA LYS A 116 1.45 -3.93 -21.77
C LYS A 116 0.83 -5.23 -22.32
N ASN A 117 -0.34 -5.13 -22.97
CA ASN A 117 -1.11 -6.28 -23.46
C ASN A 117 -1.51 -7.26 -22.36
N TYR A 118 -1.83 -6.75 -21.16
CA TYR A 118 -2.39 -7.54 -20.07
C TYR A 118 -3.91 -7.63 -20.19
N SER A 119 -4.49 -8.81 -20.05
CA SER A 119 -5.92 -9.05 -20.07
C SER A 119 -6.57 -8.85 -18.71
N THR A 120 -5.82 -9.13 -17.64
CA THR A 120 -6.28 -9.03 -16.24
C THR A 120 -5.21 -8.45 -15.35
N ILE A 121 -5.60 -7.94 -14.19
CA ILE A 121 -4.63 -7.50 -13.15
C ILE A 121 -3.71 -8.66 -12.74
N LYS A 122 -4.20 -9.90 -12.74
CA LYS A 122 -3.41 -11.10 -12.40
C LYS A 122 -2.19 -11.28 -13.29
N ASP A 123 -2.24 -10.80 -14.52
CA ASP A 123 -1.11 -10.91 -15.47
C ASP A 123 0.11 -10.11 -15.02
N MET A 124 -0.08 -9.08 -14.18
CA MET A 124 1.02 -8.26 -13.66
C MET A 124 1.35 -8.52 -12.18
N VAL A 125 0.50 -9.25 -11.45
CA VAL A 125 0.73 -9.51 -10.02
C VAL A 125 2.04 -10.27 -9.80
N GLY A 126 2.94 -9.67 -9.03
CA GLY A 126 4.20 -10.28 -8.62
C GLY A 126 5.28 -10.34 -9.72
N LEU A 127 5.13 -9.64 -10.83
CA LEU A 127 6.16 -9.66 -11.88
C LEU A 127 7.50 -9.11 -11.40
N ALA A 128 7.53 -8.15 -10.49
CA ALA A 128 8.77 -7.62 -9.92
C ALA A 128 9.55 -8.64 -9.09
N LYS A 129 8.95 -9.77 -8.70
CA LYS A 129 9.61 -10.84 -7.94
C LYS A 129 10.44 -11.80 -8.81
N LYS A 130 10.42 -11.61 -10.12
CA LYS A 130 11.15 -12.48 -11.08
C LYS A 130 12.60 -12.04 -11.30
N PHE A 131 13.04 -10.94 -10.65
CA PHE A 131 14.37 -10.33 -10.81
C PHE A 131 15.22 -10.43 -9.55
#